data_e3280f47ccd7f9bdcdcb6e925700458a
#
_entry.id   e3280f47ccd7f9bdcdcb6e925700458a
#
_cell.length_a   1.000
_cell.length_b   1.000
_cell.length_c   1.000
_cell.angle_alpha   90.00
_cell.angle_beta   90.00
_cell.angle_gamma   90.00
#
_symmetry.space_group_name_H-M   'P 1'
#
loop_
_entity.id
_entity.type
_entity.pdbx_description
1 polymer ?
#
loop_
_entity_poly.entity_id
_entity_poly.type
_entity_poly.pdbx_seq_one_letter_code
_entity_poly.pdbx_strand_id
1 'polypeptide(L)'
;MFYPKNTASGNAGEYYFAYWVSRYLNWPCRLLSIDVGIDAQVEIFDKSSHSTGNFIAIQIKTTGKTSPNVPVKVSNLEYWKTIEDVVVLVSITMFNKTPKIYWKVINDEDIDYLIEEAKNKKQEQVTIKFGEGDVLLAKNKIEWSLLPYRGYDVKLTKLASDVIEVCDDYNAHFYLDDYYSPYNVDIEEDYIIENFSRVCDYFYEMEEILKQNYKLGALITLTDPAYEKFELFKENVSEYLKLLFRANSELKSEYKNKWSYPSVNKTLAEMVVSAHERS
;
A
#
# COMPACT_ATOMS: atom_id res chain seq x y z
N MET A 1 4.96 -42.54 -28.20
CA MET A 1 4.56 -41.66 -27.06
C MET A 1 4.05 -40.36 -27.66
N PHE A 2 2.83 -39.94 -27.33
CA PHE A 2 2.19 -38.75 -27.93
C PHE A 2 2.31 -37.58 -26.93
N TYR A 3 2.83 -36.41 -27.37
CA TYR A 3 2.92 -35.19 -26.59
C TYR A 3 1.95 -34.14 -27.16
N PRO A 4 0.80 -33.86 -26.48
CA PRO A 4 -0.24 -33.00 -27.04
C PRO A 4 0.27 -31.57 -27.28
N LYS A 5 -0.12 -30.95 -28.39
CA LYS A 5 0.28 -29.61 -28.76
C LYS A 5 -0.16 -28.55 -27.68
N ASN A 6 -1.31 -28.75 -27.05
CA ASN A 6 -1.80 -27.86 -26.01
C ASN A 6 -0.89 -27.92 -24.76
N THR A 7 -0.46 -29.13 -24.36
CA THR A 7 0.49 -29.30 -23.23
C THR A 7 1.83 -28.64 -23.55
N ALA A 8 2.35 -28.87 -24.79
CA ALA A 8 3.59 -28.22 -25.22
C ALA A 8 3.48 -26.69 -25.18
N SER A 9 2.36 -26.13 -25.62
CA SER A 9 2.10 -24.69 -25.60
C SER A 9 1.96 -24.15 -24.19
N GLY A 10 1.30 -24.87 -23.29
CA GLY A 10 1.17 -24.50 -21.88
C GLY A 10 2.55 -24.40 -21.22
N ASN A 11 3.33 -25.48 -21.26
CA ASN A 11 4.68 -25.52 -20.70
C ASN A 11 5.59 -24.42 -21.27
N ALA A 12 5.53 -24.17 -22.58
CA ALA A 12 6.29 -23.10 -23.21
C ALA A 12 5.94 -21.71 -22.64
N GLY A 13 4.66 -21.46 -22.35
CA GLY A 13 4.21 -20.23 -21.71
C GLY A 13 4.72 -20.08 -20.28
N GLU A 14 4.63 -21.12 -19.49
CA GLU A 14 5.10 -21.14 -18.11
C GLU A 14 6.61 -20.86 -18.03
N TYR A 15 7.43 -21.56 -18.85
CA TYR A 15 8.87 -21.31 -18.91
C TYR A 15 9.18 -19.90 -19.42
N TYR A 16 8.43 -19.39 -20.40
CA TYR A 16 8.62 -18.03 -20.88
C TYR A 16 8.29 -17.00 -19.81
N PHE A 17 7.22 -17.18 -19.06
CA PHE A 17 6.87 -16.31 -17.94
C PHE A 17 7.95 -16.32 -16.86
N ALA A 18 8.40 -17.49 -16.43
CA ALA A 18 9.46 -17.61 -15.41
C ALA A 18 10.77 -16.94 -15.87
N TYR A 19 11.16 -17.14 -17.14
CA TYR A 19 12.30 -16.44 -17.74
C TYR A 19 12.09 -14.92 -17.71
N TRP A 20 10.89 -14.44 -18.11
CA TRP A 20 10.59 -13.02 -18.19
C TRP A 20 10.65 -12.35 -16.80
N VAL A 21 10.02 -12.92 -15.80
CA VAL A 21 10.06 -12.44 -14.42
C VAL A 21 11.50 -12.37 -13.89
N SER A 22 12.25 -13.45 -14.04
CA SER A 22 13.63 -13.49 -13.58
C SER A 22 14.53 -12.49 -14.32
N ARG A 23 14.32 -12.30 -15.62
CA ARG A 23 15.13 -11.41 -16.46
C ARG A 23 14.82 -9.93 -16.29
N TYR A 24 13.54 -9.57 -16.18
CA TYR A 24 13.11 -8.17 -16.24
C TYR A 24 12.69 -7.60 -14.87
N LEU A 25 12.13 -8.43 -13.98
CA LEU A 25 11.84 -8.02 -12.62
C LEU A 25 12.99 -8.33 -11.66
N ASN A 26 13.90 -9.23 -12.05
CA ASN A 26 14.97 -9.73 -11.19
C ASN A 26 14.43 -10.36 -9.90
N TRP A 27 13.35 -11.11 -10.02
CA TRP A 27 12.67 -11.82 -8.95
C TRP A 27 12.62 -13.32 -9.21
N PRO A 28 12.68 -14.17 -8.18
CA PRO A 28 12.47 -15.61 -8.34
C PRO A 28 11.04 -15.91 -8.78
N CYS A 29 10.91 -16.84 -9.73
CA CYS A 29 9.65 -17.41 -10.14
C CYS A 29 9.76 -18.94 -10.05
N ARG A 30 8.91 -19.54 -9.22
CA ARG A 30 8.85 -20.99 -9.00
C ARG A 30 7.66 -21.54 -9.76
N LEU A 31 7.90 -22.39 -10.75
CA LEU A 31 6.84 -23.15 -11.40
C LEU A 31 6.39 -24.29 -10.49
N LEU A 32 5.08 -24.48 -10.35
CA LEU A 32 4.50 -25.51 -9.52
C LEU A 32 4.30 -26.78 -10.34
N SER A 33 4.77 -27.92 -9.82
CA SER A 33 4.65 -29.21 -10.50
C SER A 33 3.27 -29.85 -10.36
N ILE A 34 2.48 -29.38 -9.39
CA ILE A 34 1.10 -29.83 -9.15
C ILE A 34 0.20 -28.64 -9.42
N ASP A 35 -0.51 -28.70 -10.55
CA ASP A 35 -1.49 -27.68 -10.95
C ASP A 35 -2.83 -27.94 -10.29
N VAL A 36 -3.16 -27.14 -9.27
CA VAL A 36 -4.48 -27.06 -8.65
C VAL A 36 -5.06 -25.66 -8.89
N GLY A 37 -4.85 -25.11 -10.09
CA GLY A 37 -5.37 -23.78 -10.46
C GLY A 37 -4.42 -22.61 -10.19
N ILE A 38 -3.16 -22.87 -9.79
CA ILE A 38 -2.05 -21.93 -9.75
C ILE A 38 -0.82 -22.61 -10.36
N ASP A 39 -0.22 -21.97 -11.37
CA ASP A 39 0.87 -22.54 -12.16
C ASP A 39 2.25 -22.10 -11.65
N ALA A 40 2.33 -20.92 -11.00
CA ALA A 40 3.60 -20.39 -10.52
C ALA A 40 3.43 -19.53 -9.27
N GLN A 41 4.54 -19.33 -8.56
CA GLN A 41 4.66 -18.40 -7.44
C GLN A 41 5.83 -17.46 -7.68
N VAL A 42 5.59 -16.16 -7.62
CA VAL A 42 6.62 -15.13 -7.74
C VAL A 42 6.89 -14.56 -6.35
N GLU A 43 8.15 -14.61 -5.92
CA GLU A 43 8.60 -14.03 -4.65
C GLU A 43 9.08 -12.60 -4.88
N ILE A 44 8.58 -11.67 -4.07
CA ILE A 44 8.92 -10.25 -4.17
C ILE A 44 10.21 -9.95 -3.43
N PHE A 45 11.10 -9.23 -4.10
CA PHE A 45 12.36 -8.74 -3.54
C PHE A 45 12.38 -7.22 -3.50
N ASP A 46 12.95 -6.67 -2.46
CA ASP A 46 13.13 -5.24 -2.28
C ASP A 46 14.22 -4.64 -3.21
N LYS A 47 14.45 -3.32 -3.09
CA LYS A 47 15.47 -2.61 -3.90
C LYS A 47 16.89 -3.09 -3.62
N SER A 48 17.15 -3.66 -2.44
CA SER A 48 18.44 -4.22 -2.00
C SER A 48 18.58 -5.70 -2.33
N SER A 49 17.66 -6.25 -3.09
CA SER A 49 17.61 -7.67 -3.48
C SER A 49 17.47 -8.64 -2.29
N HIS A 50 16.80 -8.22 -1.22
CA HIS A 50 16.40 -9.09 -0.12
C HIS A 50 14.96 -9.56 -0.31
N SER A 51 14.69 -10.81 0.05
CA SER A 51 13.33 -11.34 0.07
C SER A 51 12.46 -10.53 1.03
N THR A 52 11.27 -10.18 0.57
CA THR A 52 10.25 -9.56 1.42
C THR A 52 9.43 -10.60 2.20
N GLY A 53 9.54 -11.88 1.84
CA GLY A 53 8.68 -12.94 2.36
C GLY A 53 7.26 -12.91 1.78
N ASN A 54 6.97 -12.02 0.83
CA ASN A 54 5.69 -11.93 0.18
C ASN A 54 5.73 -12.63 -1.18
N PHE A 55 4.62 -13.22 -1.55
CA PHE A 55 4.45 -13.98 -2.78
C PHE A 55 3.24 -13.49 -3.56
N ILE A 56 3.27 -13.74 -4.86
CA ILE A 56 2.14 -13.56 -5.77
C ILE A 56 1.84 -14.94 -6.38
N ALA A 57 0.61 -15.39 -6.25
CA ALA A 57 0.13 -16.60 -6.88
C ALA A 57 -0.23 -16.31 -8.34
N ILE A 58 0.30 -17.08 -9.27
CA ILE A 58 0.16 -16.83 -10.72
C ILE A 58 -0.57 -17.99 -11.38
N GLN A 59 -1.67 -17.67 -12.05
CA GLN A 59 -2.28 -18.59 -13.02
C GLN A 59 -1.90 -18.16 -14.44
N ILE A 60 -1.34 -19.06 -15.24
CA ILE A 60 -0.84 -18.78 -16.59
C ILE A 60 -1.75 -19.44 -17.62
N LYS A 61 -2.20 -18.67 -18.60
CA LYS A 61 -2.91 -19.18 -19.76
C LYS A 61 -2.16 -18.78 -21.03
N THR A 62 -1.86 -19.76 -21.86
CA THR A 62 -1.12 -19.55 -23.11
C THR A 62 -2.04 -19.73 -24.29
N THR A 63 -1.96 -18.82 -25.27
CA THR A 63 -2.74 -18.88 -26.49
C THR A 63 -1.87 -18.65 -27.73
N GLY A 64 -2.12 -19.43 -28.79
CA GLY A 64 -1.55 -19.19 -30.11
C GLY A 64 -2.32 -18.18 -30.96
N LYS A 65 -3.35 -17.51 -30.38
CA LYS A 65 -4.16 -16.50 -31.07
C LYS A 65 -3.61 -15.10 -30.78
N THR A 66 -4.05 -14.12 -31.58
CA THR A 66 -3.74 -12.71 -31.37
C THR A 66 -4.46 -12.12 -30.14
N SER A 67 -5.67 -12.61 -29.85
CA SER A 67 -6.47 -12.17 -28.70
C SER A 67 -5.91 -12.74 -27.39
N PRO A 68 -5.64 -11.91 -26.39
CA PRO A 68 -5.19 -12.34 -25.06
C PRO A 68 -6.31 -12.84 -24.16
N ASN A 69 -7.56 -12.76 -24.60
CA ASN A 69 -8.72 -13.15 -23.79
C ASN A 69 -8.70 -14.64 -23.48
N VAL A 70 -8.96 -15.02 -22.25
CA VAL A 70 -8.87 -16.39 -21.78
C VAL A 70 -10.11 -16.85 -21.05
N PRO A 71 -10.57 -18.09 -21.29
CA PRO A 71 -11.63 -18.69 -20.49
C PRO A 71 -11.09 -19.15 -19.14
N VAL A 72 -11.85 -18.89 -18.07
CA VAL A 72 -11.58 -19.33 -16.71
C VAL A 72 -12.79 -20.08 -16.19
N LYS A 73 -12.59 -21.26 -15.60
CA LYS A 73 -13.67 -22.03 -14.96
C LYS A 73 -14.13 -21.36 -13.68
N VAL A 74 -15.43 -21.43 -13.41
CA VAL A 74 -16.00 -20.93 -12.14
C VAL A 74 -15.35 -21.59 -10.94
N SER A 75 -15.05 -22.89 -11.01
CA SER A 75 -14.34 -23.62 -9.93
C SER A 75 -12.94 -23.06 -9.63
N ASN A 76 -12.24 -22.50 -10.64
CA ASN A 76 -10.96 -21.85 -10.40
C ASN A 76 -11.15 -20.50 -9.67
N LEU A 77 -12.19 -19.75 -10.04
CA LEU A 77 -12.52 -18.49 -9.35
C LEU A 77 -12.85 -18.75 -7.88
N GLU A 78 -13.69 -19.77 -7.61
CA GLU A 78 -14.03 -20.18 -6.25
C GLU A 78 -12.79 -20.61 -5.44
N TYR A 79 -11.87 -21.33 -6.08
CA TYR A 79 -10.60 -21.72 -5.46
C TYR A 79 -9.72 -20.51 -5.16
N TRP A 80 -9.57 -19.55 -6.08
CA TRP A 80 -8.74 -18.37 -5.89
C TRP A 80 -9.18 -17.51 -4.70
N LYS A 81 -10.49 -17.47 -4.37
CA LYS A 81 -10.98 -16.82 -3.14
C LYS A 81 -10.46 -17.44 -1.84
N THR A 82 -9.99 -18.69 -1.88
CA THR A 82 -9.46 -19.37 -0.69
C THR A 82 -7.96 -19.17 -0.51
N ILE A 83 -7.30 -18.49 -1.46
CA ILE A 83 -5.86 -18.25 -1.44
C ILE A 83 -5.59 -16.93 -0.73
N GLU A 84 -4.72 -16.94 0.28
CA GLU A 84 -4.32 -15.74 1.02
C GLU A 84 -3.42 -14.82 0.18
N ASP A 85 -2.57 -15.39 -0.67
CA ASP A 85 -1.72 -14.64 -1.58
C ASP A 85 -2.56 -13.96 -2.68
N VAL A 86 -2.12 -12.78 -3.14
CA VAL A 86 -2.74 -12.11 -4.28
C VAL A 86 -2.65 -12.97 -5.52
N VAL A 87 -3.78 -13.26 -6.15
CA VAL A 87 -3.84 -14.02 -7.38
C VAL A 87 -3.76 -13.10 -8.60
N VAL A 88 -2.78 -13.39 -9.48
CA VAL A 88 -2.63 -12.71 -10.76
C VAL A 88 -2.86 -13.70 -11.91
N LEU A 89 -3.84 -13.38 -12.74
CA LEU A 89 -4.07 -14.09 -13.99
C LEU A 89 -3.17 -13.53 -15.09
N VAL A 90 -2.38 -14.39 -15.68
CA VAL A 90 -1.47 -14.07 -16.79
C VAL A 90 -1.96 -14.72 -18.07
N SER A 91 -2.06 -13.94 -19.15
CA SER A 91 -2.31 -14.44 -20.51
C SER A 91 -1.11 -14.19 -21.40
N ILE A 92 -0.62 -15.23 -22.07
CA ILE A 92 0.54 -15.14 -22.96
C ILE A 92 0.12 -15.45 -24.38
N THR A 93 0.27 -14.46 -25.28
CA THR A 93 0.03 -14.67 -26.71
C THR A 93 1.33 -15.06 -27.40
N MET A 94 1.36 -16.25 -28.00
CA MET A 94 2.50 -16.79 -28.77
C MET A 94 2.28 -16.71 -30.29
N PHE A 95 1.39 -15.84 -30.72
CA PHE A 95 1.09 -15.68 -32.15
C PHE A 95 2.27 -15.08 -32.93
N ASN A 96 2.95 -14.10 -32.33
CA ASN A 96 4.11 -13.44 -32.91
C ASN A 96 5.43 -14.12 -32.51
N LYS A 97 6.53 -13.84 -33.24
CA LYS A 97 7.88 -14.29 -32.86
C LYS A 97 8.29 -13.87 -31.45
N THR A 98 7.81 -12.71 -30.98
CA THR A 98 8.01 -12.23 -29.61
C THR A 98 6.70 -12.37 -28.88
N PRO A 99 6.57 -13.27 -27.89
CA PRO A 99 5.37 -13.38 -27.08
C PRO A 99 5.07 -12.10 -26.31
N LYS A 100 3.78 -11.80 -26.16
CA LYS A 100 3.32 -10.72 -25.27
C LYS A 100 2.67 -11.33 -24.03
N ILE A 101 2.98 -10.76 -22.87
CA ILE A 101 2.41 -11.13 -21.58
C ILE A 101 1.40 -10.06 -21.20
N TYR A 102 0.20 -10.47 -20.82
CA TYR A 102 -0.86 -9.64 -20.26
C TYR A 102 -1.14 -10.13 -18.85
N TRP A 103 -1.54 -9.23 -17.95
CA TRP A 103 -1.79 -9.59 -16.59
C TRP A 103 -2.98 -8.82 -16.00
N LYS A 104 -3.68 -9.44 -15.05
CA LYS A 104 -4.71 -8.83 -14.21
C LYS A 104 -4.66 -9.40 -12.81
N VAL A 105 -4.82 -8.54 -11.83
CA VAL A 105 -5.14 -8.97 -10.47
C VAL A 105 -6.59 -9.42 -10.46
N ILE A 106 -6.87 -10.53 -9.82
CA ILE A 106 -8.22 -11.04 -9.63
C ILE A 106 -8.56 -10.89 -8.15
N ASN A 107 -9.35 -9.88 -7.80
CA ASN A 107 -9.78 -9.62 -6.44
C ASN A 107 -11.15 -10.29 -6.14
N ASP A 108 -11.52 -10.34 -4.88
CA ASP A 108 -12.74 -11.02 -4.43
C ASP A 108 -14.03 -10.42 -5.03
N GLU A 109 -14.08 -9.10 -5.18
CA GLU A 109 -15.22 -8.40 -5.78
C GLU A 109 -15.39 -8.77 -7.25
N ASP A 110 -14.29 -8.81 -8.01
CA ASP A 110 -14.28 -9.25 -9.41
C ASP A 110 -14.72 -10.72 -9.51
N ILE A 111 -14.23 -11.58 -8.60
CA ILE A 111 -14.61 -13.00 -8.56
C ILE A 111 -16.11 -13.16 -8.32
N ASP A 112 -16.67 -12.48 -7.34
CA ASP A 112 -18.09 -12.57 -7.00
C ASP A 112 -18.96 -12.13 -8.18
N TYR A 113 -18.60 -11.01 -8.81
CA TYR A 113 -19.29 -10.53 -10.01
C TYR A 113 -19.23 -11.56 -11.15
N LEU A 114 -18.06 -12.13 -11.42
CA LEU A 114 -17.86 -13.11 -12.49
C LEU A 114 -18.61 -14.42 -12.24
N ILE A 115 -18.65 -14.88 -10.98
CA ILE A 115 -19.41 -16.09 -10.59
C ILE A 115 -20.91 -15.84 -10.76
N GLU A 116 -21.40 -14.67 -10.34
CA GLU A 116 -22.80 -14.32 -10.51
C GLU A 116 -23.20 -14.22 -11.99
N GLU A 117 -22.35 -13.57 -12.81
CA GLU A 117 -22.54 -13.51 -14.26
C GLU A 117 -22.63 -14.92 -14.89
N ALA A 118 -21.73 -15.83 -14.48
CA ALA A 118 -21.74 -17.19 -14.96
C ALA A 118 -23.01 -17.95 -14.56
N LYS A 119 -23.45 -17.82 -13.30
CA LYS A 119 -24.69 -18.42 -12.79
C LYS A 119 -25.90 -17.94 -13.57
N ASN A 120 -26.02 -16.64 -13.80
CA ASN A 120 -27.13 -16.04 -14.54
C ASN A 120 -27.20 -16.54 -16.00
N LYS A 121 -26.04 -16.78 -16.60
CA LYS A 121 -25.89 -17.30 -17.97
C LYS A 121 -25.88 -18.82 -18.05
N LYS A 122 -25.95 -19.53 -16.91
CA LYS A 122 -25.85 -21.02 -16.81
C LYS A 122 -24.56 -21.53 -17.49
N GLN A 123 -23.42 -20.85 -17.26
CA GLN A 123 -22.12 -21.18 -17.83
C GLN A 123 -21.18 -21.67 -16.73
N GLU A 124 -20.34 -22.65 -17.07
CA GLU A 124 -19.31 -23.19 -16.17
C GLU A 124 -17.99 -22.41 -16.25
N GLN A 125 -17.89 -21.46 -17.18
CA GLN A 125 -16.71 -20.65 -17.41
C GLN A 125 -17.06 -19.24 -17.84
N VAL A 126 -16.20 -18.29 -17.50
CA VAL A 126 -16.25 -16.89 -17.93
C VAL A 126 -15.05 -16.55 -18.77
N THR A 127 -15.13 -15.53 -19.60
CA THR A 127 -14.01 -15.04 -20.40
C THR A 127 -13.45 -13.77 -19.78
N ILE A 128 -12.23 -13.84 -19.27
CA ILE A 128 -11.49 -12.66 -18.82
C ILE A 128 -10.92 -11.95 -20.03
N LYS A 129 -11.22 -10.66 -20.15
CA LYS A 129 -10.78 -9.80 -21.26
C LYS A 129 -9.55 -9.02 -20.84
N PHE A 130 -8.58 -8.89 -21.76
CA PHE A 130 -7.38 -8.10 -21.60
C PHE A 130 -7.31 -7.03 -22.70
N GLY A 131 -6.80 -5.84 -22.34
CA GLY A 131 -6.54 -4.73 -23.25
C GLY A 131 -5.05 -4.39 -23.35
N GLU A 132 -4.72 -3.37 -24.13
CA GLU A 132 -3.32 -2.90 -24.27
C GLU A 132 -2.76 -2.34 -22.94
N GLY A 133 -3.59 -1.84 -22.04
CA GLY A 133 -3.18 -1.40 -20.70
C GLY A 133 -2.76 -2.54 -19.78
N ASP A 134 -3.15 -3.77 -20.09
CA ASP A 134 -2.84 -4.96 -19.29
C ASP A 134 -1.51 -5.62 -19.68
N VAL A 135 -0.75 -5.01 -20.59
CA VAL A 135 0.55 -5.57 -21.03
C VAL A 135 1.58 -5.46 -19.90
N LEU A 136 2.18 -6.60 -19.55
CA LEU A 136 3.23 -6.64 -18.53
C LEU A 136 4.54 -6.08 -19.09
N LEU A 137 5.03 -5.04 -18.46
CA LEU A 137 6.27 -4.34 -18.79
C LEU A 137 7.19 -4.29 -17.57
N ALA A 138 8.49 -4.14 -17.77
CA ALA A 138 9.46 -4.03 -16.67
C ALA A 138 9.14 -2.88 -15.68
N LYS A 139 8.50 -1.80 -16.15
CA LYS A 139 8.05 -0.68 -15.30
C LYS A 139 6.97 -1.08 -14.28
N ASN A 140 6.22 -2.16 -14.53
CA ASN A 140 5.21 -2.64 -13.58
C ASN A 140 5.83 -3.29 -12.33
N LYS A 141 7.17 -3.38 -12.23
CA LYS A 141 7.85 -3.94 -11.06
C LYS A 141 7.40 -3.30 -9.76
N ILE A 142 7.25 -1.96 -9.73
CA ILE A 142 6.81 -1.22 -8.53
C ILE A 142 5.37 -1.61 -8.18
N GLU A 143 4.47 -1.58 -9.15
CA GLU A 143 3.08 -1.97 -8.98
C GLU A 143 2.96 -3.41 -8.44
N TRP A 144 3.72 -4.35 -9.01
CA TRP A 144 3.75 -5.73 -8.54
C TRP A 144 4.29 -5.87 -7.12
N SER A 145 5.26 -5.04 -6.72
CA SER A 145 5.79 -5.06 -5.36
C SER A 145 4.77 -4.62 -4.30
N LEU A 146 3.75 -3.88 -4.70
CA LEU A 146 2.69 -3.39 -3.83
C LEU A 146 1.45 -4.32 -3.78
N LEU A 147 1.35 -5.30 -4.68
CA LEU A 147 0.18 -6.18 -4.74
C LEU A 147 -0.18 -6.89 -3.43
N PRO A 148 0.78 -7.43 -2.65
CA PRO A 148 0.47 -8.08 -1.37
C PRO A 148 -0.05 -7.11 -0.30
N TYR A 149 0.14 -5.82 -0.51
CA TYR A 149 -0.28 -4.76 0.43
C TYR A 149 -1.51 -4.01 -0.06
N ARG A 150 -2.25 -4.59 -1.01
CA ARG A 150 -3.38 -3.93 -1.66
C ARG A 150 -4.42 -3.46 -0.62
N GLY A 151 -4.77 -2.18 -0.71
CA GLY A 151 -5.60 -1.51 0.29
C GLY A 151 -4.79 -0.80 1.37
N TYR A 152 -3.75 -1.42 1.90
CA TYR A 152 -2.85 -0.76 2.86
C TYR A 152 -1.93 0.27 2.20
N ASP A 153 -1.47 0.03 0.97
CA ASP A 153 -0.65 0.97 0.20
C ASP A 153 -1.39 2.28 -0.08
N VAL A 154 -2.64 2.20 -0.51
CA VAL A 154 -3.50 3.36 -0.75
C VAL A 154 -3.77 4.11 0.56
N LYS A 155 -4.14 3.37 1.62
CA LYS A 155 -4.43 3.94 2.93
C LYS A 155 -3.20 4.61 3.54
N LEU A 156 -2.04 3.95 3.49
CA LEU A 156 -0.78 4.49 4.00
C LEU A 156 -0.34 5.74 3.23
N THR A 157 -0.44 5.71 1.90
CA THR A 157 -0.13 6.87 1.06
C THR A 157 -1.00 8.07 1.42
N LYS A 158 -2.30 7.84 1.65
CA LYS A 158 -3.24 8.88 2.06
C LYS A 158 -2.87 9.43 3.44
N LEU A 159 -2.68 8.57 4.44
CA LEU A 159 -2.33 9.00 5.80
C LEU A 159 -1.02 9.80 5.82
N ALA A 160 0.01 9.35 5.09
CA ALA A 160 1.28 10.07 4.98
C ALA A 160 1.09 11.46 4.33
N SER A 161 0.25 11.56 3.29
CA SER A 161 -0.10 12.84 2.67
C SER A 161 -0.85 13.75 3.62
N ASP A 162 -1.84 13.23 4.35
CA ASP A 162 -2.65 13.97 5.31
C ASP A 162 -1.77 14.49 6.47
N VAL A 163 -0.81 13.70 6.96
CA VAL A 163 0.19 14.13 7.96
C VAL A 163 1.02 15.30 7.42
N ILE A 164 1.57 15.17 6.22
CA ILE A 164 2.41 16.22 5.60
C ILE A 164 1.61 17.51 5.44
N GLU A 165 0.40 17.43 4.87
CA GLU A 165 -0.46 18.59 4.62
C GLU A 165 -0.77 19.35 5.91
N VAL A 166 -1.24 18.67 6.95
CA VAL A 166 -1.59 19.31 8.22
C VAL A 166 -0.36 19.86 8.94
N CYS A 167 0.79 19.15 8.89
CA CYS A 167 2.04 19.67 9.47
C CYS A 167 2.55 20.91 8.73
N ASP A 168 2.45 20.96 7.40
CA ASP A 168 2.88 22.12 6.62
C ASP A 168 1.97 23.32 6.84
N ASP A 169 0.66 23.12 6.87
CA ASP A 169 -0.31 24.16 7.20
C ASP A 169 -0.02 24.77 8.59
N TYR A 170 0.19 23.89 9.58
CA TYR A 170 0.50 24.31 10.93
C TYR A 170 1.83 25.08 11.01
N ASN A 171 2.91 24.55 10.41
CA ASN A 171 4.21 25.17 10.42
C ASN A 171 4.20 26.53 9.71
N ALA A 172 3.41 26.70 8.65
CA ALA A 172 3.26 27.99 7.97
C ALA A 172 2.64 29.08 8.88
N HIS A 173 1.76 28.69 9.80
CA HIS A 173 1.13 29.60 10.77
C HIS A 173 2.01 29.87 12.00
N PHE A 174 2.94 28.95 12.32
CA PHE A 174 3.86 29.04 13.47
C PHE A 174 5.26 29.57 13.08
N TYR A 175 5.46 30.07 11.89
CA TYR A 175 6.68 30.80 11.59
C TYR A 175 6.71 32.01 12.54
N LEU A 176 7.48 31.85 13.62
CA LEU A 176 7.84 32.93 14.52
C LEU A 176 8.75 33.87 13.73
N ASP A 177 8.14 34.75 12.95
CA ASP A 177 8.83 35.94 12.49
C ASP A 177 9.31 36.66 13.76
N ASP A 178 10.58 37.08 13.80
CA ASP A 178 11.19 37.82 14.94
C ASP A 178 10.35 39.06 15.40
N TYR A 179 9.31 39.38 14.65
CA TYR A 179 8.38 40.48 14.89
C TYR A 179 7.14 40.15 15.73
N TYR A 180 6.80 38.88 15.89
CA TYR A 180 5.65 38.48 16.70
C TYR A 180 6.07 38.18 18.13
N SER A 181 5.83 39.15 19.01
CA SER A 181 5.84 38.90 20.44
C SER A 181 4.88 37.74 20.76
N PRO A 182 5.29 36.78 21.63
CA PRO A 182 4.39 35.68 22.08
C PRO A 182 3.09 36.18 22.72
N TYR A 183 2.92 37.47 22.95
CA TYR A 183 1.74 38.12 23.47
C TYR A 183 0.66 38.44 22.41
N ASN A 184 0.94 38.27 21.11
CA ASN A 184 0.03 38.63 20.03
C ASN A 184 -0.44 37.43 19.19
N VAL A 185 -0.18 36.22 19.65
CA VAL A 185 -0.70 35.02 18.96
C VAL A 185 -2.10 34.76 19.50
N ASP A 186 -3.08 35.42 18.89
CA ASP A 186 -4.51 35.10 19.02
C ASP A 186 -4.82 33.81 18.24
N ILE A 187 -4.06 32.75 18.50
CA ILE A 187 -4.42 31.43 17.98
C ILE A 187 -5.47 30.89 18.93
N GLU A 188 -6.67 30.73 18.42
CA GLU A 188 -7.74 30.09 19.18
C GLU A 188 -7.22 28.72 19.66
N GLU A 189 -7.19 28.59 20.99
CA GLU A 189 -6.65 27.40 21.68
C GLU A 189 -7.23 26.10 21.12
N ASP A 190 -8.52 26.12 20.79
CA ASP A 190 -9.23 24.99 20.23
C ASP A 190 -8.69 24.57 18.85
N TYR A 191 -8.23 25.50 18.02
CA TYR A 191 -7.66 25.21 16.71
C TYR A 191 -6.36 24.41 16.81
N ILE A 192 -5.47 24.78 17.75
CA ILE A 192 -4.21 24.06 17.97
C ILE A 192 -4.49 22.64 18.46
N ILE A 193 -5.38 22.48 19.40
CA ILE A 193 -5.73 21.19 20.01
C ILE A 193 -6.34 20.26 18.96
N GLU A 194 -7.28 20.75 18.18
CA GLU A 194 -7.99 19.97 17.17
C GLU A 194 -7.02 19.49 16.06
N ASN A 195 -6.21 20.41 15.53
CA ASN A 195 -5.25 20.05 14.49
C ASN A 195 -4.15 19.11 15.00
N PHE A 196 -3.65 19.34 16.21
CA PHE A 196 -2.66 18.46 16.82
C PHE A 196 -3.23 17.04 17.04
N SER A 197 -4.43 16.93 17.57
CA SER A 197 -5.10 15.65 17.77
C SER A 197 -5.25 14.91 16.42
N ARG A 198 -5.72 15.62 15.39
CA ARG A 198 -5.92 15.07 14.06
C ARG A 198 -4.63 14.55 13.42
N VAL A 199 -3.53 15.32 13.48
CA VAL A 199 -2.22 14.88 12.96
C VAL A 199 -1.74 13.65 13.70
N CYS A 200 -1.87 13.64 15.02
CA CYS A 200 -1.48 12.47 15.81
C CYS A 200 -2.30 11.24 15.46
N ASP A 201 -3.60 11.36 15.26
CA ASP A 201 -4.45 10.23 14.87
C ASP A 201 -4.01 9.65 13.52
N TYR A 202 -3.75 10.49 12.51
CA TYR A 202 -3.22 10.06 11.22
C TYR A 202 -1.85 9.39 11.34
N PHE A 203 -0.95 9.98 12.13
CA PHE A 203 0.39 9.45 12.32
C PHE A 203 0.38 8.10 13.03
N TYR A 204 -0.42 7.93 14.08
CA TYR A 204 -0.52 6.65 14.76
C TYR A 204 -1.19 5.57 13.94
N GLU A 205 -2.21 5.93 13.16
CA GLU A 205 -2.82 4.97 12.23
C GLU A 205 -1.81 4.52 11.17
N MET A 206 -0.98 5.45 10.66
CA MET A 206 0.14 5.15 9.77
C MET A 206 1.14 4.20 10.44
N GLU A 207 1.54 4.48 11.69
CA GLU A 207 2.45 3.61 12.44
C GLU A 207 1.89 2.20 12.67
N GLU A 208 0.60 2.06 12.98
CA GLU A 208 -0.02 0.75 13.18
C GLU A 208 -0.01 -0.08 11.89
N ILE A 209 -0.26 0.53 10.74
CA ILE A 209 -0.12 -0.14 9.45
C ILE A 209 1.33 -0.59 9.22
N LEU A 210 2.30 0.28 9.51
CA LEU A 210 3.72 -0.02 9.34
C LEU A 210 4.24 -1.08 10.31
N LYS A 211 3.75 -1.14 11.54
CA LYS A 211 4.09 -2.21 12.49
C LYS A 211 3.67 -3.58 11.98
N GLN A 212 2.48 -3.67 11.37
CA GLN A 212 1.96 -4.90 10.79
C GLN A 212 2.64 -5.23 9.45
N ASN A 213 3.06 -4.21 8.70
CA ASN A 213 3.59 -4.31 7.34
C ASN A 213 4.87 -3.45 7.20
N TYR A 214 5.89 -3.68 8.05
CA TYR A 214 7.09 -2.82 8.14
C TYR A 214 7.83 -2.61 6.81
N LYS A 215 7.73 -3.56 5.87
CA LYS A 215 8.36 -3.46 4.55
C LYS A 215 7.60 -2.52 3.60
N LEU A 216 6.34 -2.24 3.89
CA LEU A 216 5.53 -1.33 3.09
C LEU A 216 6.07 0.10 3.15
N GLY A 217 6.58 0.53 4.32
CA GLY A 217 7.19 1.86 4.48
C GLY A 217 8.32 2.14 3.48
N ALA A 218 9.17 1.14 3.21
CA ALA A 218 10.25 1.27 2.23
C ALA A 218 9.77 1.37 0.76
N LEU A 219 8.52 1.02 0.49
CA LEU A 219 7.91 1.08 -0.85
C LEU A 219 7.15 2.40 -1.09
N ILE A 220 6.62 3.01 -0.02
CA ILE A 220 5.87 4.27 -0.09
C ILE A 220 6.82 5.45 0.13
N THR A 221 7.00 6.28 -0.89
CA THR A 221 7.96 7.39 -0.87
C THR A 221 7.57 8.55 0.06
N LEU A 222 6.32 8.61 0.51
CA LEU A 222 5.83 9.67 1.40
C LEU A 222 6.02 9.36 2.89
N THR A 223 6.38 8.14 3.26
CA THR A 223 6.55 7.76 4.67
C THR A 223 7.65 8.54 5.36
N ASP A 224 8.86 8.55 4.81
CA ASP A 224 9.99 9.28 5.40
C ASP A 224 9.71 10.78 5.53
N PRO A 225 9.20 11.49 4.46
CA PRO A 225 8.77 12.88 4.59
C PRO A 225 7.70 13.11 5.67
N ALA A 226 6.75 12.20 5.83
CA ALA A 226 5.71 12.32 6.86
C ALA A 226 6.31 12.24 8.28
N TYR A 227 7.27 11.34 8.51
CA TYR A 227 8.01 11.26 9.78
C TYR A 227 8.80 12.54 10.05
N GLU A 228 9.57 13.04 9.08
CA GLU A 228 10.36 14.26 9.23
C GLU A 228 9.47 15.47 9.57
N LYS A 229 8.34 15.62 8.86
CA LYS A 229 7.39 16.71 9.09
C LYS A 229 6.71 16.61 10.47
N PHE A 230 6.36 15.41 10.90
CA PHE A 230 5.75 15.20 12.21
C PHE A 230 6.74 15.47 13.36
N GLU A 231 8.01 15.11 13.24
CA GLU A 231 9.02 15.44 14.23
C GLU A 231 9.20 16.96 14.36
N LEU A 232 9.35 17.66 13.22
CA LEU A 232 9.45 19.13 13.20
C LEU A 232 8.20 19.79 13.81
N PHE A 233 7.02 19.27 13.48
CA PHE A 233 5.76 19.73 14.07
C PHE A 233 5.74 19.57 15.59
N LYS A 234 6.17 18.43 16.13
CA LYS A 234 6.27 18.21 17.58
C LYS A 234 7.24 19.19 18.24
N GLU A 235 8.38 19.45 17.61
CA GLU A 235 9.35 20.44 18.11
C GLU A 235 8.73 21.84 18.19
N ASN A 236 8.07 22.31 17.13
CA ASN A 236 7.43 23.62 17.07
C ASN A 236 6.32 23.76 18.11
N VAL A 237 5.46 22.75 18.26
CA VAL A 237 4.41 22.75 19.30
C VAL A 237 5.03 22.77 20.70
N SER A 238 6.09 21.99 20.92
CA SER A 238 6.78 21.97 22.23
C SER A 238 7.35 23.33 22.60
N GLU A 239 8.01 24.03 21.67
CA GLU A 239 8.54 25.37 21.89
C GLU A 239 7.42 26.38 22.15
N TYR A 240 6.32 26.31 21.38
CA TYR A 240 5.16 27.17 21.60
C TYR A 240 4.56 26.97 23.01
N LEU A 241 4.35 25.72 23.43
CA LEU A 241 3.82 25.42 24.77
C LEU A 241 4.76 25.93 25.88
N LYS A 242 6.06 25.82 25.72
CA LYS A 242 7.04 26.38 26.68
C LYS A 242 6.89 27.90 26.78
N LEU A 243 6.77 28.60 25.67
CA LEU A 243 6.58 30.06 25.65
C LEU A 243 5.26 30.46 26.31
N LEU A 244 4.18 29.75 25.96
CA LEU A 244 2.84 29.98 26.53
C LEU A 244 2.83 29.80 28.06
N PHE A 245 3.44 28.72 28.57
CA PHE A 245 3.50 28.43 30.00
C PHE A 245 4.40 29.39 30.78
N ARG A 246 5.44 29.96 30.14
CA ARG A 246 6.25 31.05 30.74
C ARG A 246 5.49 32.36 30.79
N ALA A 247 4.69 32.67 29.77
CA ALA A 247 3.90 33.88 29.71
C ALA A 247 2.71 33.90 30.68
N ASN A 248 2.11 32.73 30.93
CA ASN A 248 0.94 32.62 31.80
C ASN A 248 0.98 31.35 32.65
N SER A 249 1.35 31.49 33.93
CA SER A 249 1.47 30.35 34.86
C SER A 249 0.11 29.71 35.24
N GLU A 250 -1.01 30.45 35.11
CA GLU A 250 -2.35 29.93 35.39
C GLU A 250 -2.79 28.99 34.27
N LEU A 251 -2.52 29.31 33.01
CA LEU A 251 -2.75 28.41 31.88
C LEU A 251 -2.06 27.07 32.06
N LYS A 252 -0.89 27.05 32.67
CA LYS A 252 -0.12 25.85 32.97
C LYS A 252 -0.91 24.80 33.75
N SER A 253 -1.67 25.22 34.78
CA SER A 253 -2.48 24.30 35.58
C SER A 253 -3.79 23.91 34.87
N GLU A 254 -4.36 24.84 34.12
CA GLU A 254 -5.56 24.61 33.32
C GLU A 254 -5.33 23.62 32.21
N TYR A 255 -4.25 23.77 31.44
CA TYR A 255 -3.83 22.84 30.42
C TYR A 255 -3.51 21.46 31.00
N LYS A 256 -2.83 21.37 32.12
CA LYS A 256 -2.54 20.10 32.79
C LYS A 256 -3.81 19.34 33.15
N ASN A 257 -4.86 20.04 33.58
CA ASN A 257 -6.14 19.43 33.92
C ASN A 257 -6.98 19.07 32.68
N LYS A 258 -6.97 19.94 31.66
CA LYS A 258 -7.74 19.77 30.42
C LYS A 258 -7.18 18.67 29.53
N TRP A 259 -5.84 18.45 29.56
CA TRP A 259 -5.10 17.56 28.67
C TRP A 259 -4.68 16.25 29.33
N SER A 260 -4.90 16.09 30.60
CA SER A 260 -4.72 14.81 31.31
C SER A 260 -5.87 13.81 31.07
N TYR A 261 -6.87 14.17 30.26
CA TYR A 261 -7.96 13.26 29.92
C TYR A 261 -7.47 12.14 28.98
N PRO A 262 -7.94 10.88 29.19
CA PRO A 262 -7.53 9.72 28.37
C PRO A 262 -7.87 9.82 26.89
N SER A 263 -8.76 10.74 26.50
CA SER A 263 -9.15 11.01 25.12
C SER A 263 -8.15 11.87 24.35
N VAL A 264 -7.21 12.51 25.05
CA VAL A 264 -6.16 13.30 24.43
C VAL A 264 -5.00 12.37 24.14
N ASN A 265 -4.56 12.39 22.89
CA ASN A 265 -3.48 11.58 22.37
C ASN A 265 -2.28 11.54 23.33
N LYS A 266 -1.76 10.34 23.58
CA LYS A 266 -0.65 10.07 24.50
C LYS A 266 0.55 11.00 24.27
N THR A 267 0.91 11.25 23.01
CA THR A 267 2.04 12.12 22.63
C THR A 267 1.80 13.56 23.06
N LEU A 268 0.58 14.08 22.89
CA LEU A 268 0.25 15.42 23.32
C LEU A 268 0.34 15.54 24.84
N ALA A 269 -0.16 14.55 25.57
CA ALA A 269 -0.04 14.49 27.03
C ALA A 269 1.43 14.45 27.47
N GLU A 270 2.26 13.65 26.83
CA GLU A 270 3.71 13.56 27.10
C GLU A 270 4.42 14.88 26.80
N MET A 271 4.07 15.56 25.71
CA MET A 271 4.64 16.87 25.35
C MET A 271 4.24 17.97 26.33
N VAL A 272 2.99 18.01 26.76
CA VAL A 272 2.51 18.96 27.78
C VAL A 272 3.22 18.73 29.10
N VAL A 273 3.38 17.48 29.52
CA VAL A 273 4.14 17.13 30.74
C VAL A 273 5.61 17.53 30.59
N SER A 274 6.25 17.18 29.46
CA SER A 274 7.65 17.55 29.21
C SER A 274 7.88 19.06 29.13
N ALA A 275 6.98 19.81 28.51
CA ALA A 275 7.04 21.28 28.50
C ALA A 275 6.84 21.86 29.90
N HIS A 276 6.02 21.21 30.74
CA HIS A 276 5.79 21.61 32.11
C HIS A 276 7.01 21.39 33.02
N GLU A 277 7.71 20.27 32.88
CA GLU A 277 8.87 19.94 33.71
C GLU A 277 10.11 20.78 33.39
N ARG A 278 10.22 21.30 32.16
CA ARG A 278 11.36 22.10 31.68
C ARG A 278 11.14 23.60 31.74
N SER A 279 9.99 24.07 32.15
CA SER A 279 9.65 25.51 32.35
C SER A 279 9.68 25.90 33.82
#